data_5564d23abce3d49e1f814ed32bbc30d7
#
_entry.id   5564d23abce3d49e1f814ed32bbc30d7
#
_cell.length_a   1.000
_cell.length_b   1.000
_cell.length_c   1.000
_cell.angle_alpha   90.00
_cell.angle_beta   90.00
_cell.angle_gamma   90.00
#
_symmetry.space_group_name_H-M   'P 1'
#
loop_
_entity.id
_entity.type
_entity.pdbx_description
1 polymer ?
#
loop_
_entity_poly.entity_id
_entity_poly.type
_entity_poly.pdbx_seq_one_letter_code
_entity_poly.pdbx_strand_id
1 'polypeptide(L)'
;EWVPDIWIEDVFAACKRAPQHTYLFLTKNPQRYLDMGHAGKLPMERNFWYGTTITGPETEYFGASCVNTFLSIEPLLEPFSADDCAGFRRLGEPLWVIIGAMTGPGSKRKQPKREWVAAITEVAQSAGVPVFMKNSLKDLWGGPLIQEYPEGMVRVDGE
;
A
#
# COMPACT_ATOMS: atom_id res chain seq x y z
N GLU A 1 15.48 -2.35 9.48
CA GLU A 1 16.64 -1.43 9.62
C GLU A 1 17.98 -2.16 9.75
N TRP A 2 17.97 -3.39 10.20
CA TRP A 2 19.16 -4.24 10.28
C TRP A 2 19.52 -4.96 8.97
N VAL A 3 18.60 -4.95 7.97
CA VAL A 3 18.83 -5.62 6.68
C VAL A 3 19.90 -4.86 5.88
N PRO A 4 21.05 -5.47 5.55
CA PRO A 4 22.06 -4.83 4.74
C PRO A 4 21.56 -4.48 3.33
N ASP A 5 22.07 -3.38 2.76
CA ASP A 5 21.70 -2.95 1.39
C ASP A 5 21.95 -4.05 0.37
N ILE A 6 23.04 -4.77 0.49
CA ILE A 6 23.40 -5.85 -0.44
C ILE A 6 22.32 -6.92 -0.56
N TRP A 7 21.64 -7.25 0.54
CA TRP A 7 20.55 -8.23 0.50
C TRP A 7 19.33 -7.71 -0.24
N ILE A 8 19.03 -6.41 -0.10
CA ILE A 8 17.93 -5.76 -0.84
C ILE A 8 18.27 -5.70 -2.33
N GLU A 9 19.52 -5.35 -2.65
CA GLU A 9 20.04 -5.33 -4.03
C GLU A 9 19.97 -6.73 -4.67
N ASP A 10 20.31 -7.78 -3.92
CA ASP A 10 20.20 -9.17 -4.37
C ASP A 10 18.73 -9.57 -4.66
N VAL A 11 17.79 -9.14 -3.81
CA VAL A 11 16.35 -9.34 -4.04
C VAL A 11 15.92 -8.64 -5.33
N PHE A 12 16.26 -7.36 -5.50
CA PHE A 12 15.94 -6.64 -6.74
C PHE A 12 16.56 -7.31 -7.97
N ALA A 13 17.81 -7.75 -7.89
CA ALA A 13 18.46 -8.46 -8.97
C ALA A 13 17.76 -9.79 -9.31
N ALA A 14 17.27 -10.51 -8.29
CA ALA A 14 16.47 -11.72 -8.49
C ALA A 14 15.14 -11.42 -9.19
N CYS A 15 14.44 -10.38 -8.74
CA CYS A 15 13.15 -9.95 -9.33
C CYS A 15 13.32 -9.50 -10.81
N LYS A 16 14.40 -8.79 -11.13
CA LYS A 16 14.72 -8.38 -12.52
C LYS A 16 14.93 -9.57 -13.46
N ARG A 17 15.38 -10.72 -12.97
CA ARG A 17 15.53 -11.95 -13.77
C ARG A 17 14.22 -12.66 -14.09
N ALA A 18 13.11 -12.28 -13.42
CA ALA A 18 11.78 -12.84 -13.65
C ALA A 18 10.75 -11.71 -13.92
N PRO A 19 10.91 -10.98 -15.06
CA PRO A 19 10.13 -9.78 -15.34
C PRO A 19 8.64 -10.03 -15.62
N GLN A 20 8.24 -11.29 -15.78
CA GLN A 20 6.84 -11.71 -15.98
C GLN A 20 5.99 -11.59 -14.71
N HIS A 21 6.59 -11.38 -13.54
CA HIS A 21 5.88 -11.21 -12.29
C HIS A 21 5.77 -9.74 -11.88
N THR A 22 4.73 -9.40 -11.16
CA THR A 22 4.61 -8.12 -10.44
C THR A 22 5.11 -8.29 -9.02
N TYR A 23 5.95 -7.39 -8.56
CA TYR A 23 6.57 -7.44 -7.24
C TYR A 23 6.09 -6.31 -6.36
N LEU A 24 5.56 -6.65 -5.20
CA LEU A 24 5.11 -5.69 -4.19
C LEU A 24 6.11 -5.67 -3.04
N PHE A 25 6.90 -4.62 -2.95
CA PHE A 25 7.83 -4.40 -1.84
C PHE A 25 7.11 -3.55 -0.79
N LEU A 26 6.95 -4.06 0.42
CA LEU A 26 6.22 -3.39 1.49
C LEU A 26 7.13 -3.14 2.69
N THR A 27 7.13 -1.91 3.19
CA THR A 27 7.92 -1.51 4.35
C THR A 27 7.11 -0.73 5.38
N LYS A 28 7.59 -0.70 6.64
CA LYS A 28 7.18 0.25 7.68
C LYS A 28 8.19 1.38 7.87
N ASN A 29 9.29 1.36 7.10
CA ASN A 29 10.32 2.39 7.11
C ASN A 29 10.42 3.03 5.71
N PRO A 30 9.57 4.03 5.39
CA PRO A 30 9.57 4.69 4.09
C PRO A 30 10.88 5.44 3.80
N GLN A 31 11.59 5.89 4.83
CA GLN A 31 12.89 6.57 4.69
C GLN A 31 13.89 5.71 3.92
N ARG A 32 13.83 4.37 4.08
CA ARG A 32 14.72 3.46 3.36
C ARG A 32 14.58 3.57 1.83
N TYR A 33 13.35 3.74 1.33
CA TYR A 33 13.15 3.96 -0.11
C TYR A 33 13.72 5.30 -0.57
N LEU A 34 13.57 6.36 0.23
CA LEU A 34 14.15 7.67 -0.07
C LEU A 34 15.68 7.59 -0.12
N ASP A 35 16.31 6.97 0.87
CA ASP A 35 17.77 6.81 0.94
C ASP A 35 18.30 6.01 -0.26
N MET A 36 17.63 4.92 -0.62
CA MET A 36 17.98 4.12 -1.80
C MET A 36 17.74 4.88 -3.09
N GLY A 37 16.69 5.68 -3.19
CA GLY A 37 16.40 6.54 -4.33
C GLY A 37 17.49 7.59 -4.53
N HIS A 38 17.85 8.30 -3.48
CA HIS A 38 18.94 9.31 -3.50
C HIS A 38 20.30 8.69 -3.85
N ALA A 39 20.54 7.45 -3.45
CA ALA A 39 21.75 6.71 -3.78
C ALA A 39 21.71 6.10 -5.21
N GLY A 40 20.62 6.25 -5.98
CA GLY A 40 20.45 5.64 -7.28
C GLY A 40 20.31 4.10 -7.26
N LYS A 41 19.95 3.55 -6.10
CA LYS A 41 19.84 2.11 -5.85
C LYS A 41 18.41 1.57 -5.88
N LEU A 42 17.40 2.45 -5.96
CA LEU A 42 16.00 2.04 -6.05
C LEU A 42 15.64 1.77 -7.51
N PRO A 43 15.32 0.52 -7.92
CA PRO A 43 14.98 0.20 -9.30
C PRO A 43 13.67 0.88 -9.75
N MET A 44 13.60 1.28 -11.03
CA MET A 44 12.42 1.93 -11.63
C MET A 44 11.70 0.99 -12.63
N GLU A 45 11.72 -0.32 -12.37
CA GLU A 45 11.08 -1.31 -13.23
C GLU A 45 9.55 -1.16 -13.17
N ARG A 46 8.87 -1.25 -14.30
CA ARG A 46 7.41 -1.06 -14.40
C ARG A 46 6.59 -2.08 -13.60
N ASN A 47 7.16 -3.24 -13.33
CA ASN A 47 6.53 -4.30 -12.55
C ASN A 47 6.91 -4.28 -11.06
N PHE A 48 7.65 -3.25 -10.61
CA PHE A 48 8.02 -3.05 -9.20
C PHE A 48 7.10 -2.01 -8.57
N TRP A 49 6.55 -2.34 -7.42
CA TRP A 49 5.65 -1.52 -6.63
C TRP A 49 6.20 -1.34 -5.23
N TYR A 50 6.32 -0.10 -4.79
CA TYR A 50 6.88 0.26 -3.49
C TYR A 50 5.77 0.72 -2.55
N GLY A 51 5.50 -0.07 -1.53
CA GLY A 51 4.42 0.17 -0.59
C GLY A 51 4.90 0.56 0.79
N THR A 52 4.11 1.38 1.46
CA THR A 52 4.29 1.69 2.87
C THR A 52 3.09 1.19 3.67
N THR A 53 3.37 0.51 4.79
CA THR A 53 2.34 0.20 5.77
C THR A 53 2.09 1.41 6.64
N ILE A 54 0.85 1.89 6.66
CA ILE A 54 0.40 2.96 7.56
C ILE A 54 -0.76 2.46 8.43
N THR A 55 -0.92 3.03 9.63
CA THR A 55 -1.95 2.60 10.59
C THR A 55 -2.87 3.73 11.02
N GLY A 56 -2.50 4.96 10.72
CA GLY A 56 -3.23 6.18 11.01
C GLY A 56 -2.64 7.36 10.23
N PRO A 57 -3.26 8.54 10.33
CA PRO A 57 -2.91 9.72 9.54
C PRO A 57 -1.50 10.27 9.81
N GLU A 58 -0.99 10.09 11.01
CA GLU A 58 0.35 10.56 11.41
C GLU A 58 1.50 9.65 10.93
N THR A 59 1.18 8.53 10.25
CA THR A 59 2.20 7.60 9.77
C THR A 59 2.79 8.10 8.46
N GLU A 60 4.11 8.31 8.44
CA GLU A 60 4.83 8.67 7.22
C GLU A 60 4.75 7.56 6.15
N TYR A 61 4.73 7.96 4.89
CA TYR A 61 4.72 7.03 3.77
C TYR A 61 5.61 7.49 2.62
N PHE A 62 5.98 6.56 1.75
CA PHE A 62 6.74 6.83 0.55
C PHE A 62 5.82 7.14 -0.62
N GLY A 63 6.06 8.28 -1.28
CA GLY A 63 5.40 8.69 -2.51
C GLY A 63 6.42 9.24 -3.50
N ALA A 64 6.36 8.80 -4.75
CA ALA A 64 7.23 9.27 -5.83
C ALA A 64 6.54 9.07 -7.18
N SER A 65 6.64 10.07 -8.06
CA SER A 65 6.03 10.03 -9.39
C SER A 65 6.81 9.19 -10.42
N CYS A 66 8.05 8.80 -10.10
CA CYS A 66 8.92 8.05 -11.02
C CYS A 66 8.84 6.53 -10.84
N VAL A 67 8.12 6.04 -9.84
CA VAL A 67 7.94 4.62 -9.56
C VAL A 67 6.48 4.33 -9.16
N ASN A 68 6.05 3.07 -9.29
CA ASN A 68 4.73 2.70 -8.81
C ASN A 68 4.72 2.62 -7.29
N THR A 69 3.78 3.32 -6.65
CA THR A 69 3.64 3.35 -5.21
C THR A 69 2.26 2.86 -4.76
N PHE A 70 2.18 2.28 -3.56
CA PHE A 70 0.91 1.90 -2.95
C PHE A 70 0.93 2.09 -1.44
N LEU A 71 -0.24 2.31 -0.86
CA LEU A 71 -0.43 2.34 0.58
C LEU A 71 -1.09 1.05 1.06
N SER A 72 -0.53 0.45 2.11
CA SER A 72 -1.16 -0.63 2.85
C SER A 72 -1.62 -0.09 4.21
N ILE A 73 -2.88 0.31 4.30
CA ILE A 73 -3.50 0.80 5.54
C ILE A 73 -3.94 -0.43 6.35
N GLU A 74 -2.98 -1.04 7.04
CA GLU A 74 -3.21 -2.31 7.73
C GLU A 74 -2.27 -2.51 8.93
N PRO A 75 -2.84 -2.61 10.14
CA PRO A 75 -4.27 -2.43 10.43
C PRO A 75 -4.67 -0.95 10.43
N LEU A 76 -5.88 -0.66 9.95
CA LEU A 76 -6.48 0.66 10.13
C LEU A 76 -6.89 0.83 11.59
N LEU A 77 -6.17 1.69 12.33
CA LEU A 77 -6.34 1.88 13.78
C LEU A 77 -7.01 3.19 14.16
N GLU A 78 -6.97 4.18 13.26
CA GLU A 78 -7.45 5.54 13.49
C GLU A 78 -8.21 6.06 12.28
N PRO A 79 -9.18 6.99 12.46
CA PRO A 79 -9.87 7.61 11.35
C PRO A 79 -8.93 8.52 10.57
N PHE A 80 -9.16 8.62 9.27
CA PHE A 80 -8.57 9.65 8.42
C PHE A 80 -9.60 10.74 8.19
N SER A 81 -9.23 12.00 8.40
CA SER A 81 -10.04 13.16 8.03
C SER A 81 -9.98 13.37 6.50
N ALA A 82 -10.86 14.23 6.00
CA ALA A 82 -10.81 14.62 4.59
C ALA A 82 -9.48 15.31 4.23
N ASP A 83 -8.89 16.06 5.17
CA ASP A 83 -7.59 16.73 4.97
C ASP A 83 -6.43 15.73 4.96
N ASP A 84 -6.44 14.71 5.82
CA ASP A 84 -5.46 13.63 5.80
C ASP A 84 -5.49 12.88 4.47
N CYS A 85 -6.69 12.56 4.01
CA CYS A 85 -6.89 11.90 2.72
C CYS A 85 -6.52 12.82 1.53
N ALA A 86 -6.70 14.15 1.65
CA ALA A 86 -6.23 15.10 0.63
C ALA A 86 -4.70 15.13 0.53
N GLY A 87 -4.00 14.75 1.59
CA GLY A 87 -2.56 14.54 1.60
C GLY A 87 -2.10 13.43 0.64
N PHE A 88 -2.92 12.41 0.40
CA PHE A 88 -2.65 11.36 -0.60
C PHE A 88 -2.49 11.91 -2.02
N ARG A 89 -3.07 13.08 -2.31
CA ARG A 89 -2.98 13.78 -3.61
C ARG A 89 -1.73 14.65 -3.77
N ARG A 90 -0.98 14.97 -2.70
CA ARG A 90 0.07 16.02 -2.72
C ARG A 90 1.49 15.52 -2.93
N LEU A 91 1.79 14.25 -2.68
CA LEU A 91 3.16 13.73 -2.60
C LEU A 91 3.55 12.71 -3.68
N GLY A 92 2.93 12.78 -4.86
CA GLY A 92 3.04 11.69 -5.84
C GLY A 92 2.09 10.57 -5.40
N GLU A 93 0.89 10.65 -5.91
CA GLU A 93 -0.28 9.87 -5.50
C GLU A 93 0.05 8.40 -5.42
N PRO A 94 -0.37 7.70 -4.35
CA PRO A 94 -0.31 6.25 -4.38
C PRO A 94 -1.19 5.79 -5.54
N LEU A 95 -0.64 4.93 -6.38
CA LEU A 95 -1.38 4.37 -7.50
C LEU A 95 -2.33 3.25 -7.07
N TRP A 96 -2.31 2.89 -5.80
CA TRP A 96 -3.16 1.86 -5.21
C TRP A 96 -3.28 2.00 -3.70
N VAL A 97 -4.48 1.75 -3.15
CA VAL A 97 -4.74 1.74 -1.72
C VAL A 97 -5.28 0.37 -1.30
N ILE A 98 -4.60 -0.28 -0.37
CA ILE A 98 -5.01 -1.55 0.25
C ILE A 98 -5.46 -1.26 1.67
N ILE A 99 -6.64 -1.72 2.06
CA ILE A 99 -7.20 -1.50 3.40
C ILE A 99 -7.45 -2.83 4.09
N GLY A 100 -7.01 -2.94 5.34
CA GLY A 100 -7.21 -4.14 6.14
C GLY A 100 -7.43 -3.86 7.63
N ALA A 101 -8.12 -4.78 8.30
CA ALA A 101 -8.31 -4.77 9.73
C ALA A 101 -7.24 -5.61 10.43
N MET A 102 -7.04 -5.35 11.71
CA MET A 102 -6.16 -6.18 12.54
C MET A 102 -6.68 -7.61 12.62
N THR A 103 -5.78 -8.57 12.48
CA THR A 103 -6.06 -10.01 12.61
C THR A 103 -5.25 -10.63 13.75
N GLY A 104 -5.66 -11.83 14.21
CA GLY A 104 -4.96 -12.58 15.25
C GLY A 104 -5.43 -12.25 16.68
N PRO A 105 -4.69 -12.71 17.70
CA PRO A 105 -5.05 -12.53 19.11
C PRO A 105 -5.20 -11.05 19.48
N GLY A 106 -6.29 -10.69 20.16
CA GLY A 106 -6.55 -9.32 20.61
C GLY A 106 -7.13 -8.39 19.54
N SER A 107 -7.27 -8.84 18.29
CA SER A 107 -7.78 -8.03 17.17
C SER A 107 -9.18 -7.46 17.40
N LYS A 108 -10.06 -8.19 18.12
CA LYS A 108 -11.45 -7.75 18.41
C LYS A 108 -11.55 -6.38 19.08
N ARG A 109 -10.51 -5.94 19.80
CA ARG A 109 -10.49 -4.64 20.50
C ARG A 109 -9.96 -3.50 19.62
N LYS A 110 -9.41 -3.81 18.46
CA LYS A 110 -8.73 -2.87 17.56
C LYS A 110 -9.27 -2.98 16.13
N GLN A 111 -10.56 -3.21 16.01
CA GLN A 111 -11.21 -3.22 14.71
C GLN A 111 -11.49 -1.79 14.25
N PRO A 112 -11.30 -1.47 12.97
CA PRO A 112 -11.71 -0.18 12.42
C PRO A 112 -13.23 -0.05 12.48
N LYS A 113 -13.73 1.17 12.33
CA LYS A 113 -15.15 1.42 12.09
C LYS A 113 -15.43 1.42 10.59
N ARG A 114 -16.65 1.01 10.21
CA ARG A 114 -17.06 0.98 8.81
C ARG A 114 -16.94 2.35 8.12
N GLU A 115 -17.33 3.41 8.84
CA GLU A 115 -17.23 4.79 8.35
C GLU A 115 -15.79 5.24 8.06
N TRP A 116 -14.77 4.69 8.76
CA TRP A 116 -13.37 4.99 8.48
C TRP A 116 -12.92 4.38 7.15
N VAL A 117 -13.32 3.13 6.92
CA VAL A 117 -13.04 2.44 5.66
C VAL A 117 -13.74 3.14 4.50
N ALA A 118 -15.02 3.53 4.70
CA ALA A 118 -15.80 4.23 3.68
C ALA A 118 -15.20 5.57 3.30
N ALA A 119 -14.76 6.37 4.28
CA ALA A 119 -14.14 7.68 4.03
C ALA A 119 -12.87 7.57 3.18
N ILE A 120 -11.97 6.64 3.51
CA ILE A 120 -10.76 6.41 2.72
C ILE A 120 -11.11 5.95 1.30
N THR A 121 -12.07 5.04 1.18
CA THR A 121 -12.51 4.49 -0.10
C THR A 121 -13.07 5.59 -1.01
N GLU A 122 -13.97 6.43 -0.48
CA GLU A 122 -14.59 7.54 -1.22
C GLU A 122 -13.53 8.52 -1.76
N VAL A 123 -12.57 8.90 -0.93
CA VAL A 123 -11.50 9.80 -1.37
C VAL A 123 -10.60 9.16 -2.42
N ALA A 124 -10.18 7.91 -2.23
CA ALA A 124 -9.35 7.21 -3.19
C ALA A 124 -10.06 7.08 -4.55
N GLN A 125 -11.31 6.60 -4.54
CA GLN A 125 -12.10 6.46 -5.77
C GLN A 125 -12.40 7.80 -6.45
N SER A 126 -12.66 8.87 -5.69
CA SER A 126 -12.86 10.22 -6.25
C SER A 126 -11.59 10.77 -6.92
N ALA A 127 -10.42 10.27 -6.54
CA ALA A 127 -9.13 10.56 -7.15
C ALA A 127 -8.78 9.61 -8.30
N GLY A 128 -9.63 8.61 -8.61
CA GLY A 128 -9.34 7.59 -9.61
C GLY A 128 -8.31 6.54 -9.15
N VAL A 129 -8.06 6.46 -7.83
CA VAL A 129 -7.12 5.50 -7.26
C VAL A 129 -7.85 4.22 -6.89
N PRO A 130 -7.46 3.05 -7.46
CA PRO A 130 -8.05 1.77 -7.13
C PRO A 130 -7.94 1.44 -5.64
N VAL A 131 -8.97 0.77 -5.10
CA VAL A 131 -9.04 0.36 -3.71
C VAL A 131 -9.14 -1.16 -3.60
N PHE A 132 -8.34 -1.76 -2.73
CA PHE A 132 -8.41 -3.17 -2.42
C PHE A 132 -8.72 -3.39 -0.93
N MET A 133 -9.91 -3.88 -0.64
CA MET A 133 -10.30 -4.28 0.70
C MET A 133 -9.91 -5.73 0.95
N LYS A 134 -9.11 -5.97 1.99
CA LYS A 134 -8.73 -7.32 2.41
C LYS A 134 -9.92 -8.07 3.05
N ASN A 135 -9.88 -9.38 3.00
CA ASN A 135 -10.91 -10.25 3.57
C ASN A 135 -11.15 -10.01 5.08
N SER A 136 -10.18 -9.45 5.79
CA SER A 136 -10.33 -9.04 7.20
C SER A 136 -11.41 -7.98 7.44
N LEU A 137 -11.87 -7.30 6.38
CA LEU A 137 -12.95 -6.30 6.44
C LEU A 137 -14.35 -6.88 6.12
N LYS A 138 -14.46 -8.16 5.75
CA LYS A 138 -15.70 -8.75 5.23
C LYS A 138 -16.90 -8.58 6.18
N ASP A 139 -16.70 -8.91 7.46
CA ASP A 139 -17.78 -8.84 8.45
C ASP A 139 -18.14 -7.38 8.80
N LEU A 140 -17.15 -6.49 8.75
CA LEU A 140 -17.32 -5.06 9.02
C LEU A 140 -18.03 -4.35 7.86
N TRP A 141 -17.65 -4.68 6.62
CA TRP A 141 -18.15 -3.99 5.43
C TRP A 141 -19.62 -4.29 5.14
N GLY A 142 -20.05 -5.53 5.37
CA GLY A 142 -21.45 -5.94 5.28
C GLY A 142 -21.99 -6.04 3.85
N GLY A 143 -21.13 -6.14 2.85
CA GLY A 143 -21.45 -6.26 1.43
C GLY A 143 -20.28 -6.86 0.65
N PRO A 144 -20.35 -6.89 -0.70
CA PRO A 144 -19.21 -7.26 -1.52
C PRO A 144 -18.02 -6.36 -1.23
N LEU A 145 -16.84 -6.94 -1.02
CA LEU A 145 -15.61 -6.17 -0.85
C LEU A 145 -15.22 -5.50 -2.17
N ILE A 146 -14.76 -4.26 -2.10
CA ILE A 146 -14.14 -3.57 -3.22
C ILE A 146 -12.72 -4.14 -3.37
N GLN A 147 -12.42 -4.74 -4.51
CA GLN A 147 -11.13 -5.39 -4.77
C GLN A 147 -10.64 -5.00 -6.17
N GLU A 148 -10.30 -3.72 -6.31
CA GLU A 148 -9.79 -3.13 -7.53
C GLU A 148 -8.27 -3.27 -7.61
N TYR A 149 -7.75 -3.40 -8.82
CA TYR A 149 -6.32 -3.46 -9.12
C TYR A 149 -5.95 -2.31 -10.06
N PRO A 150 -4.73 -1.77 -9.96
CA PRO A 150 -4.23 -0.80 -10.92
C PRO A 150 -4.23 -1.34 -12.35
N GLU A 151 -4.39 -0.45 -13.32
CA GLU A 151 -4.29 -0.81 -14.73
C GLU A 151 -2.94 -1.46 -15.04
N GLY A 152 -2.95 -2.56 -15.79
CA GLY A 152 -1.75 -3.33 -16.12
C GLY A 152 -1.26 -4.30 -15.03
N MET A 153 -1.89 -4.31 -13.85
CA MET A 153 -1.66 -5.36 -12.85
C MET A 153 -2.59 -6.52 -13.15
N VAL A 154 -2.04 -7.59 -13.73
CA VAL A 154 -2.82 -8.78 -14.09
C VAL A 154 -3.23 -9.52 -12.82
N ARG A 155 -4.53 -9.67 -12.58
CA ARG A 155 -5.05 -10.65 -11.63
C ARG A 155 -4.80 -12.03 -12.23
N VAL A 156 -3.94 -12.83 -11.61
CA VAL A 156 -3.90 -14.27 -11.88
C VAL A 156 -5.09 -14.85 -11.12
N ASP A 157 -6.21 -15.06 -11.82
CA ASP A 157 -7.32 -15.80 -11.27
C ASP A 157 -6.79 -17.21 -11.00
N GLY A 158 -6.65 -17.53 -9.71
CA GLY A 158 -6.33 -18.91 -9.32
C GLY A 158 -7.46 -19.82 -9.75
N GLU A 159 -7.13 -20.82 -10.54
CA GLU A 159 -7.96 -22.00 -10.76
C GLU A 159 -8.32 -22.70 -9.44
#